data_1281e9989d1ab517dd6565a8f1723dbf
#
_entry.id   1281e9989d1ab517dd6565a8f1723dbf
#
_cell.length_a   1.000
_cell.length_b   1.000
_cell.length_c   1.000
_cell.angle_alpha   90.00
_cell.angle_beta   90.00
_cell.angle_gamma   90.00
#
_symmetry.space_group_name_H-M   'P 1'
#
loop_
_entity.id
_entity.type
_entity.pdbx_description
1 polymer ?
#
loop_
_entity_poly.entity_id
_entity_poly.type
_entity_poly.pdbx_seq_one_letter_code
_entity_poly.pdbx_strand_id
1 'polypeptide(L)'
;RYIGLYISKNELIDAWNNVSDKKINSEYDEIYYTLVRYLTSKDLRKDASGIALISEADINNIENGIANCNYIENPGLKTRIMKIMVAYDNYIDKQDANGSSVFQRVEYIKASLNIIKENPVIGVGTGDIVDAFANYYEETNSKLRKEYRFRSHNQYLAITVAFGIVGLLWFLFSMIYPFASDKRNCNYLYFVFVFIMLLSMFTEDTIETQIGVTLFAFFNSFLVFASSTELVSEK
;
A
#
# COMPACT_ATOMS: atom_id res chain seq x y z
N ARG A 1 8.63 -10.88 23.39
CA ARG A 1 8.08 -12.19 23.77
C ARG A 1 7.96 -13.13 22.59
N TYR A 2 8.21 -14.40 22.83
CA TYR A 2 8.18 -15.44 21.78
C TYR A 2 6.75 -15.89 21.52
N ILE A 3 6.20 -15.54 20.36
CA ILE A 3 4.82 -15.84 19.97
C ILE A 3 4.60 -17.36 19.89
N GLY A 4 5.54 -18.09 19.32
CA GLY A 4 5.45 -19.54 19.08
C GLY A 4 5.85 -20.46 20.25
N LEU A 5 6.25 -19.93 21.41
CA LEU A 5 6.67 -20.75 22.56
C LEU A 5 5.59 -20.83 23.64
N TYR A 6 5.64 -21.92 24.41
CA TYR A 6 4.75 -22.18 25.57
C TYR A 6 3.26 -22.17 25.19
N ILE A 7 2.87 -22.90 24.15
CA ILE A 7 1.48 -23.04 23.71
C ILE A 7 0.99 -24.45 24.09
N SER A 8 -0.07 -24.54 24.88
CA SER A 8 -0.84 -25.75 25.09
C SER A 8 -1.96 -25.83 24.05
N LYS A 9 -1.66 -26.40 22.86
CA LYS A 9 -2.50 -26.27 21.65
C LYS A 9 -3.92 -26.78 21.87
N ASN A 10 -4.08 -28.05 22.32
CA ASN A 10 -5.40 -28.69 22.47
C ASN A 10 -6.22 -27.94 23.53
N GLU A 11 -5.62 -27.66 24.66
CA GLU A 11 -6.26 -26.96 25.77
C GLU A 11 -6.70 -25.54 25.34
N LEU A 12 -5.86 -24.82 24.55
CA LEU A 12 -6.18 -23.51 24.02
C LEU A 12 -7.36 -23.55 23.05
N ILE A 13 -7.37 -24.53 22.14
CA ILE A 13 -8.45 -24.69 21.15
C ILE A 13 -9.77 -25.07 21.85
N ASP A 14 -9.73 -25.99 22.77
CA ASP A 14 -10.91 -26.44 23.52
C ASP A 14 -11.49 -25.28 24.35
N ALA A 15 -10.64 -24.53 25.06
CA ALA A 15 -11.06 -23.40 25.85
C ALA A 15 -11.65 -22.25 24.98
N TRP A 16 -11.03 -21.95 23.84
CA TRP A 16 -11.55 -20.99 22.89
C TRP A 16 -12.91 -21.40 22.33
N ASN A 17 -13.04 -22.67 21.94
CA ASN A 17 -14.28 -23.21 21.38
C ASN A 17 -15.44 -23.22 22.38
N ASN A 18 -15.18 -23.11 23.66
CA ASN A 18 -16.23 -22.96 24.69
C ASN A 18 -16.75 -21.52 24.83
N VAL A 19 -15.94 -20.49 24.49
CA VAL A 19 -16.29 -19.09 24.76
C VAL A 19 -16.57 -18.26 23.49
N SER A 20 -16.19 -18.74 22.30
CA SER A 20 -16.35 -18.05 21.03
C SER A 20 -17.33 -18.74 20.09
N ASP A 21 -18.06 -17.97 19.29
CA ASP A 21 -18.93 -18.49 18.23
C ASP A 21 -18.12 -18.98 17.03
N LYS A 22 -16.96 -18.36 16.76
CA LYS A 22 -16.04 -18.77 15.69
C LYS A 22 -15.12 -19.87 16.18
N LYS A 23 -15.45 -21.12 15.83
CA LYS A 23 -14.70 -22.29 16.26
C LYS A 23 -13.37 -22.43 15.52
N ILE A 24 -12.36 -22.90 16.22
CA ILE A 24 -11.06 -23.31 15.68
C ILE A 24 -11.08 -24.81 15.49
N ASN A 25 -10.92 -25.29 14.25
CA ASN A 25 -10.90 -26.72 13.91
C ASN A 25 -9.48 -27.24 13.76
N SER A 26 -8.51 -26.38 13.50
CA SER A 26 -7.11 -26.77 13.34
C SER A 26 -6.15 -25.63 13.72
N GLU A 27 -4.89 -25.98 13.97
CA GLU A 27 -3.83 -25.00 14.20
C GLU A 27 -3.47 -24.16 12.95
N TYR A 28 -4.04 -24.48 11.78
CA TYR A 28 -3.86 -23.75 10.53
C TYR A 28 -4.94 -22.70 10.30
N ASP A 29 -5.95 -22.61 11.18
CA ASP A 29 -6.99 -21.58 11.08
C ASP A 29 -6.43 -20.19 11.38
N GLU A 30 -6.83 -19.19 10.62
CA GLU A 30 -6.39 -17.79 10.81
C GLU A 30 -6.71 -17.26 12.21
N ILE A 31 -7.86 -17.70 12.79
CA ILE A 31 -8.27 -17.34 14.15
C ILE A 31 -7.29 -17.88 15.18
N TYR A 32 -6.77 -19.11 15.00
CA TYR A 32 -5.77 -19.68 15.90
C TYR A 32 -4.52 -18.79 16.00
N TYR A 33 -3.99 -18.36 14.87
CA TYR A 33 -2.83 -17.45 14.87
C TYR A 33 -3.15 -16.08 15.47
N THR A 34 -4.35 -15.56 15.22
CA THR A 34 -4.82 -14.31 15.78
C THR A 34 -4.93 -14.40 17.30
N LEU A 35 -5.52 -15.47 17.82
CA LEU A 35 -5.67 -15.77 19.25
C LEU A 35 -4.30 -15.84 19.95
N VAL A 36 -3.37 -16.63 19.43
CA VAL A 36 -2.03 -16.80 19.99
C VAL A 36 -1.30 -15.46 20.08
N ARG A 37 -1.38 -14.63 19.03
CA ARG A 37 -0.77 -13.31 19.00
C ARG A 37 -1.44 -12.36 19.97
N TYR A 38 -2.77 -12.37 20.05
CA TYR A 38 -3.54 -11.53 20.94
C TYR A 38 -3.21 -11.81 22.43
N LEU A 39 -3.24 -13.08 22.85
CA LEU A 39 -2.83 -13.48 24.19
C LEU A 39 -1.39 -13.05 24.49
N THR A 40 -0.49 -13.22 23.52
CA THR A 40 0.90 -12.75 23.65
C THR A 40 0.98 -11.23 23.85
N SER A 41 0.14 -10.46 23.17
CA SER A 41 0.12 -9.00 23.30
C SER A 41 -0.40 -8.51 24.65
N LYS A 42 -1.29 -9.29 25.26
CA LYS A 42 -1.82 -9.05 26.63
C LYS A 42 -0.97 -9.66 27.74
N ASP A 43 0.13 -10.30 27.38
CA ASP A 43 1.00 -10.96 28.34
C ASP A 43 0.39 -12.18 29.04
N LEU A 44 -0.63 -12.77 28.40
CA LEU A 44 -1.35 -13.93 28.93
C LEU A 44 -0.72 -15.25 28.48
N ARG A 45 -1.00 -16.31 29.24
CA ARG A 45 -0.63 -17.68 28.87
C ARG A 45 -1.44 -18.15 27.67
N LYS A 46 -0.88 -19.09 26.90
CA LYS A 46 -1.54 -19.64 25.70
C LYS A 46 -2.10 -21.02 26.00
N ASP A 47 -3.01 -21.03 26.96
CA ASP A 47 -3.71 -22.20 27.50
C ASP A 47 -5.10 -21.79 28.00
N ALA A 48 -5.86 -22.69 28.62
CA ALA A 48 -7.18 -22.40 29.15
C ALA A 48 -7.16 -21.26 30.20
N SER A 49 -6.08 -21.13 30.99
CA SER A 49 -5.97 -20.08 31.99
C SER A 49 -5.88 -18.70 31.38
N GLY A 50 -5.23 -18.56 30.21
CA GLY A 50 -5.17 -17.30 29.47
C GLY A 50 -6.52 -16.93 28.84
N ILE A 51 -7.27 -17.92 28.35
CA ILE A 51 -8.64 -17.70 27.85
C ILE A 51 -9.58 -17.23 28.95
N ALA A 52 -9.47 -17.78 30.16
CA ALA A 52 -10.30 -17.37 31.30
C ALA A 52 -10.11 -15.89 31.71
N LEU A 53 -9.02 -15.26 31.29
CA LEU A 53 -8.67 -13.86 31.63
C LEU A 53 -9.05 -12.85 30.52
N ILE A 54 -9.53 -13.29 29.36
CA ILE A 54 -9.98 -12.37 28.31
C ILE A 54 -11.44 -11.97 28.50
N SER A 55 -11.76 -10.73 28.14
CA SER A 55 -13.12 -10.18 28.17
C SER A 55 -13.90 -10.52 26.89
N GLU A 56 -15.23 -10.33 26.91
CA GLU A 56 -16.07 -10.43 25.72
C GLU A 56 -15.59 -9.48 24.59
N ALA A 57 -15.12 -8.29 24.96
CA ALA A 57 -14.54 -7.36 23.99
C ALA A 57 -13.27 -7.92 23.34
N ASP A 58 -12.44 -8.64 24.08
CA ASP A 58 -11.25 -9.31 23.54
C ASP A 58 -11.64 -10.44 22.58
N ILE A 59 -12.66 -11.24 22.94
CA ILE A 59 -13.18 -12.28 22.08
C ILE A 59 -13.64 -11.70 20.75
N ASN A 60 -14.47 -10.66 20.78
CA ASN A 60 -14.95 -9.97 19.58
C ASN A 60 -13.79 -9.40 18.74
N ASN A 61 -12.76 -8.87 19.38
CA ASN A 61 -11.58 -8.36 18.69
C ASN A 61 -10.82 -9.47 17.94
N ILE A 62 -10.62 -10.61 18.58
CA ILE A 62 -9.96 -11.78 17.98
C ILE A 62 -10.79 -12.31 16.81
N GLU A 63 -12.10 -12.42 16.97
CA GLU A 63 -13.03 -12.85 15.92
C GLU A 63 -13.02 -11.91 14.69
N ASN A 64 -12.72 -10.63 14.90
CA ASN A 64 -12.55 -9.64 13.84
C ASN A 64 -11.10 -9.53 13.31
N GLY A 65 -10.24 -10.49 13.66
CA GLY A 65 -8.88 -10.57 13.13
C GLY A 65 -7.87 -9.62 13.78
N ILE A 66 -8.19 -9.02 14.92
CA ILE A 66 -7.28 -8.13 15.64
C ILE A 66 -6.30 -8.96 16.46
N ALA A 67 -5.05 -9.00 16.06
CA ALA A 67 -4.02 -9.86 16.66
C ALA A 67 -3.21 -9.17 17.79
N ASN A 68 -3.53 -7.94 18.17
CA ASN A 68 -2.78 -7.21 19.19
C ASN A 68 -3.67 -6.19 19.91
N CYS A 69 -3.82 -6.31 21.22
CA CYS A 69 -4.65 -5.43 22.06
C CYS A 69 -4.18 -3.96 22.01
N ASN A 70 -2.88 -3.71 21.90
CA ASN A 70 -2.35 -2.36 21.81
C ASN A 70 -2.85 -1.57 20.58
N TYR A 71 -3.36 -2.26 19.54
CA TYR A 71 -3.93 -1.60 18.37
C TYR A 71 -5.28 -0.93 18.65
N ILE A 72 -5.95 -1.37 19.72
CA ILE A 72 -7.24 -0.83 20.17
C ILE A 72 -7.01 0.23 21.22
N GLU A 73 -6.14 -0.06 22.20
CA GLU A 73 -5.86 0.82 23.33
C GLU A 73 -5.21 2.15 22.91
N ASN A 74 -4.48 2.13 21.80
CA ASN A 74 -3.76 3.29 21.27
C ASN A 74 -4.11 3.54 19.80
N PRO A 75 -5.35 3.93 19.46
CA PRO A 75 -5.72 4.22 18.07
C PRO A 75 -4.94 5.43 17.54
N GLY A 76 -4.68 5.44 16.23
CA GLY A 76 -4.07 6.57 15.54
C GLY A 76 -2.60 6.40 15.14
N LEU A 77 -1.81 7.49 15.24
CA LEU A 77 -0.44 7.53 14.70
C LEU A 77 0.50 6.53 15.41
N LYS A 78 0.38 6.40 16.73
CA LYS A 78 1.23 5.48 17.49
C LYS A 78 1.07 4.04 17.03
N THR A 79 -0.16 3.58 16.83
CA THR A 79 -0.43 2.23 16.31
C THR A 79 0.11 2.03 14.90
N ARG A 80 0.01 3.06 14.04
CA ARG A 80 0.59 2.99 12.69
C ARG A 80 2.10 2.84 12.73
N ILE A 81 2.77 3.62 13.59
CA ILE A 81 4.22 3.52 13.78
C ILE A 81 4.60 2.12 14.31
N MET A 82 3.90 1.61 15.32
CA MET A 82 4.15 0.26 15.84
C MET A 82 3.97 -0.83 14.77
N LYS A 83 2.93 -0.74 13.94
CA LYS A 83 2.74 -1.67 12.80
C LYS A 83 3.89 -1.61 11.81
N ILE A 84 4.39 -0.40 11.51
CA ILE A 84 5.54 -0.22 10.60
C ILE A 84 6.80 -0.82 11.23
N MET A 85 7.05 -0.64 12.54
CA MET A 85 8.21 -1.22 13.23
C MET A 85 8.19 -2.76 13.18
N VAL A 86 7.05 -3.37 13.51
CA VAL A 86 6.89 -4.84 13.42
C VAL A 86 7.07 -5.34 11.98
N ALA A 87 6.54 -4.59 11.01
CA ALA A 87 6.71 -4.92 9.60
C ALA A 87 8.16 -4.76 9.14
N TYR A 88 8.89 -3.78 9.68
CA TYR A 88 10.34 -3.60 9.44
C TYR A 88 11.14 -4.80 9.94
N ASP A 89 10.90 -5.26 11.17
CA ASP A 89 11.58 -6.44 11.74
C ASP A 89 11.30 -7.69 10.88
N ASN A 90 10.04 -7.90 10.46
CA ASN A 90 9.70 -9.01 9.56
C ASN A 90 10.39 -8.89 8.19
N TYR A 91 10.50 -7.67 7.66
CA TYR A 91 11.15 -7.42 6.37
C TYR A 91 12.67 -7.69 6.43
N ILE A 92 13.34 -7.34 7.53
CA ILE A 92 14.79 -7.56 7.72
C ILE A 92 15.07 -9.02 8.12
N ASP A 93 14.42 -9.50 9.18
CA ASP A 93 14.78 -10.78 9.80
C ASP A 93 14.21 -11.98 9.03
N LYS A 94 12.96 -11.88 8.55
CA LYS A 94 12.26 -12.97 7.87
C LYS A 94 12.24 -12.87 6.36
N GLN A 95 12.79 -11.79 5.80
CA GLN A 95 12.77 -11.54 4.35
C GLN A 95 11.34 -11.54 3.78
N ASP A 96 10.35 -11.07 4.56
CA ASP A 96 8.94 -11.08 4.21
C ASP A 96 8.39 -9.64 4.12
N ALA A 97 8.00 -9.23 2.90
CA ALA A 97 7.39 -7.94 2.60
C ALA A 97 5.84 -8.00 2.55
N ASN A 98 5.24 -9.21 2.56
CA ASN A 98 3.84 -9.40 2.18
C ASN A 98 2.82 -8.87 3.20
N GLY A 99 3.20 -8.77 4.46
CA GLY A 99 2.32 -8.28 5.55
C GLY A 99 2.21 -6.75 5.65
N SER A 100 2.87 -5.97 4.80
CA SER A 100 2.91 -4.51 4.91
C SER A 100 2.92 -3.82 3.55
N SER A 101 1.91 -2.98 3.30
CA SER A 101 1.84 -2.17 2.09
C SER A 101 3.05 -1.22 1.92
N VAL A 102 3.67 -0.80 3.02
CA VAL A 102 4.87 0.04 2.99
C VAL A 102 6.05 -0.73 2.39
N PHE A 103 6.32 -1.96 2.89
CA PHE A 103 7.45 -2.77 2.41
C PHE A 103 7.19 -3.41 1.04
N GLN A 104 5.93 -3.68 0.70
CA GLN A 104 5.56 -4.02 -0.68
C GLN A 104 5.94 -2.89 -1.64
N ARG A 105 5.60 -1.63 -1.32
CA ARG A 105 5.97 -0.47 -2.14
C ARG A 105 7.49 -0.27 -2.24
N VAL A 106 8.23 -0.55 -1.18
CA VAL A 106 9.71 -0.54 -1.22
C VAL A 106 10.23 -1.54 -2.26
N GLU A 107 9.67 -2.75 -2.30
CA GLU A 107 10.07 -3.75 -3.31
C GLU A 107 9.67 -3.32 -4.73
N TYR A 108 8.48 -2.72 -4.92
CA TYR A 108 8.05 -2.17 -6.21
C TYR A 108 8.97 -1.05 -6.71
N ILE A 109 9.39 -0.14 -5.82
CA ILE A 109 10.32 0.93 -6.15
C ILE A 109 11.69 0.36 -6.54
N LYS A 110 12.20 -0.65 -5.80
CA LYS A 110 13.45 -1.32 -6.14
C LYS A 110 13.40 -1.97 -7.51
N ALA A 111 12.31 -2.70 -7.81
CA ALA A 111 12.09 -3.31 -9.12
C ALA A 111 12.10 -2.25 -10.22
N SER A 112 11.32 -1.19 -10.05
CA SER A 112 11.24 -0.09 -11.01
C SER A 112 12.60 0.55 -11.27
N LEU A 113 13.35 0.86 -10.21
CA LEU A 113 14.67 1.49 -10.34
C LEU A 113 15.70 0.59 -11.03
N ASN A 114 15.63 -0.74 -10.84
CA ASN A 114 16.52 -1.65 -11.55
C ASN A 114 16.16 -1.73 -13.02
N ILE A 115 14.89 -1.88 -13.37
CA ILE A 115 14.43 -1.88 -14.77
C ILE A 115 14.82 -0.58 -15.50
N ILE A 116 14.67 0.57 -14.80
CA ILE A 116 15.08 1.89 -15.35
C ILE A 116 16.60 1.93 -15.59
N LYS A 117 17.41 1.36 -14.71
CA LYS A 117 18.88 1.33 -14.89
C LYS A 117 19.30 0.56 -16.14
N GLU A 118 18.57 -0.48 -16.51
CA GLU A 118 18.84 -1.28 -17.72
C GLU A 118 18.43 -0.52 -18.99
N ASN A 119 17.34 0.26 -18.93
CA ASN A 119 16.78 0.98 -20.06
C ASN A 119 16.50 2.46 -19.74
N PRO A 120 17.52 3.28 -19.41
CA PRO A 120 17.31 4.59 -18.79
C PRO A 120 16.75 5.65 -19.75
N VAL A 121 17.00 5.56 -21.04
CA VAL A 121 16.70 6.64 -22.00
C VAL A 121 15.27 6.54 -22.55
N ILE A 122 14.92 5.37 -23.08
CA ILE A 122 13.63 5.15 -23.78
C ILE A 122 12.70 4.14 -23.07
N GLY A 123 13.15 3.57 -21.93
CA GLY A 123 12.40 2.57 -21.18
C GLY A 123 12.28 1.22 -21.90
N VAL A 124 11.42 0.36 -21.36
CA VAL A 124 11.17 -1.00 -21.92
C VAL A 124 10.04 -1.03 -22.94
N GLY A 125 9.27 0.05 -23.08
CA GLY A 125 8.06 0.07 -23.89
C GLY A 125 6.82 -0.39 -23.11
N THR A 126 5.64 0.04 -23.56
CA THR A 126 4.37 -0.25 -22.87
C THR A 126 3.98 -1.72 -22.90
N GLY A 127 4.42 -2.47 -23.93
CA GLY A 127 4.10 -3.90 -24.11
C GLY A 127 4.87 -4.79 -23.12
N ASP A 128 6.10 -4.43 -22.81
CA ASP A 128 7.05 -5.30 -22.11
C ASP A 128 7.14 -5.02 -20.58
N ILE A 129 6.36 -4.05 -20.08
CA ILE A 129 6.37 -3.68 -18.64
C ILE A 129 6.10 -4.87 -17.74
N VAL A 130 5.06 -5.67 -18.06
CA VAL A 130 4.64 -6.81 -17.23
C VAL A 130 5.75 -7.85 -17.16
N ASP A 131 6.35 -8.15 -18.29
CA ASP A 131 7.42 -9.14 -18.40
C ASP A 131 8.70 -8.66 -17.72
N ALA A 132 9.03 -7.38 -17.83
CA ALA A 132 10.19 -6.78 -17.17
C ALA A 132 10.08 -6.89 -15.62
N PHE A 133 8.91 -6.59 -15.06
CA PHE A 133 8.67 -6.77 -13.62
C PHE A 133 8.68 -8.24 -13.20
N ALA A 134 8.05 -9.13 -13.99
CA ALA A 134 8.03 -10.56 -13.70
C ALA A 134 9.45 -11.14 -13.68
N ASN A 135 10.25 -10.83 -14.69
CA ASN A 135 11.64 -11.28 -14.80
C ASN A 135 12.48 -10.77 -13.62
N TYR A 136 12.38 -9.49 -13.29
CA TYR A 136 13.09 -8.93 -12.13
C TYR A 136 12.76 -9.66 -10.82
N TYR A 137 11.47 -9.92 -10.55
CA TYR A 137 11.06 -10.61 -9.33
C TYR A 137 11.52 -12.07 -9.28
N GLU A 138 11.65 -12.74 -10.41
CA GLU A 138 12.14 -14.11 -10.47
C GLU A 138 13.66 -14.17 -10.31
N GLU A 139 14.40 -13.33 -11.01
CA GLU A 139 15.86 -13.27 -10.97
C GLU A 139 16.40 -12.87 -9.58
N THR A 140 15.71 -11.96 -8.89
CA THR A 140 16.15 -11.46 -7.58
C THR A 140 15.64 -12.28 -6.40
N ASN A 141 14.88 -13.38 -6.63
CA ASN A 141 14.19 -14.09 -5.55
C ASN A 141 13.45 -13.13 -4.61
N SER A 142 12.60 -12.27 -5.20
CA SER A 142 11.93 -11.20 -4.48
C SER A 142 11.28 -11.67 -3.17
N LYS A 143 11.34 -10.82 -2.15
CA LYS A 143 10.66 -10.99 -0.85
C LYS A 143 9.13 -10.99 -0.95
N LEU A 144 8.59 -10.73 -2.14
CA LEU A 144 7.16 -10.75 -2.43
C LEU A 144 6.69 -12.12 -2.92
N ARG A 145 5.59 -12.61 -2.36
CA ARG A 145 4.87 -13.76 -2.92
C ARG A 145 4.32 -13.40 -4.29
N LYS A 146 4.10 -14.39 -5.15
CA LYS A 146 3.65 -14.18 -6.54
C LYS A 146 2.37 -13.34 -6.66
N GLU A 147 1.42 -13.55 -5.74
CA GLU A 147 0.16 -12.79 -5.68
C GLU A 147 0.30 -11.30 -5.33
N TYR A 148 1.44 -10.90 -4.77
CA TYR A 148 1.74 -9.51 -4.39
C TYR A 148 2.81 -8.84 -5.29
N ARG A 149 3.15 -9.46 -6.42
CA ARG A 149 4.12 -8.91 -7.39
C ARG A 149 3.42 -7.99 -8.35
N PHE A 150 3.28 -6.73 -7.96
CA PHE A 150 2.65 -5.68 -8.77
C PHE A 150 3.68 -4.73 -9.36
N ARG A 151 3.21 -3.77 -10.18
CA ARG A 151 3.99 -2.66 -10.73
C ARG A 151 4.24 -1.59 -9.68
N SER A 152 4.85 -0.46 -10.08
CA SER A 152 5.40 0.57 -9.20
C SER A 152 4.44 1.20 -8.19
N HIS A 153 3.13 1.27 -8.44
CA HIS A 153 2.18 2.14 -7.71
C HIS A 153 2.71 3.57 -7.53
N ASN A 154 3.35 4.08 -8.58
CA ASN A 154 3.90 5.43 -8.65
C ASN A 154 3.98 5.84 -10.12
N GLN A 155 3.20 6.85 -10.50
CA GLN A 155 3.06 7.27 -11.89
C GLN A 155 4.38 7.70 -12.54
N TYR A 156 5.26 8.35 -11.77
CA TYR A 156 6.55 8.81 -12.31
C TYR A 156 7.46 7.63 -12.64
N LEU A 157 7.50 6.63 -11.77
CA LEU A 157 8.24 5.40 -12.02
C LEU A 157 7.61 4.59 -13.16
N ALA A 158 6.28 4.50 -13.21
CA ALA A 158 5.58 3.79 -14.30
C ALA A 158 5.92 4.38 -15.67
N ILE A 159 5.87 5.72 -15.80
CA ILE A 159 6.26 6.40 -17.04
C ILE A 159 7.74 6.21 -17.34
N THR A 160 8.61 6.27 -16.33
CA THR A 160 10.05 6.12 -16.56
C THR A 160 10.40 4.68 -16.93
N VAL A 161 9.76 3.67 -16.38
CA VAL A 161 9.91 2.28 -16.80
C VAL A 161 9.47 2.12 -18.26
N ALA A 162 8.30 2.67 -18.63
CA ALA A 162 7.74 2.53 -19.96
C ALA A 162 8.52 3.28 -21.05
N PHE A 163 8.88 4.54 -20.79
CA PHE A 163 9.37 5.49 -21.79
C PHE A 163 10.72 6.13 -21.44
N GLY A 164 11.38 5.67 -20.38
CA GLY A 164 12.65 6.22 -19.92
C GLY A 164 12.55 7.67 -19.42
N ILE A 165 13.73 8.29 -19.28
CA ILE A 165 13.84 9.69 -18.83
C ILE A 165 13.24 10.66 -19.87
N VAL A 166 13.29 10.32 -21.14
CA VAL A 166 12.69 11.14 -22.22
C VAL A 166 11.19 11.22 -22.04
N GLY A 167 10.52 10.09 -21.78
CA GLY A 167 9.08 10.07 -21.52
C GLY A 167 8.71 10.81 -20.23
N LEU A 168 9.49 10.64 -19.17
CA LEU A 168 9.27 11.37 -17.92
C LEU A 168 9.38 12.89 -18.11
N LEU A 169 10.42 13.36 -18.80
CA LEU A 169 10.58 14.79 -19.06
C LEU A 169 9.45 15.35 -19.93
N TRP A 170 9.03 14.61 -20.94
CA TRP A 170 7.89 14.98 -21.77
C TRP A 170 6.58 15.04 -20.97
N PHE A 171 6.36 14.06 -20.10
CA PHE A 171 5.22 14.04 -19.21
C PHE A 171 5.19 15.24 -18.27
N LEU A 172 6.29 15.53 -17.58
CA LEU A 172 6.40 16.69 -16.69
C LEU A 172 6.23 18.01 -17.45
N PHE A 173 6.81 18.11 -18.65
CA PHE A 173 6.61 19.26 -19.52
C PHE A 173 5.13 19.46 -19.86
N SER A 174 4.41 18.40 -20.23
CA SER A 174 2.98 18.48 -20.55
C SER A 174 2.11 18.92 -19.38
N MET A 175 2.50 18.57 -18.13
CA MET A 175 1.79 19.02 -16.92
C MET A 175 2.04 20.51 -16.62
N ILE A 176 3.22 21.01 -16.91
CA ILE A 176 3.64 22.41 -16.60
C ILE A 176 3.31 23.38 -17.75
N TYR A 177 3.26 22.89 -18.98
CA TYR A 177 3.08 23.71 -20.18
C TYR A 177 1.86 24.67 -20.13
N PRO A 178 0.67 24.26 -19.64
CA PRO A 178 -0.48 25.17 -19.55
C PRO A 178 -0.24 26.40 -18.68
N PHE A 179 0.60 26.29 -17.64
CA PHE A 179 0.97 27.45 -16.80
C PHE A 179 1.94 28.41 -17.50
N ALA A 180 2.77 27.88 -18.39
CA ALA A 180 3.75 28.68 -19.12
C ALA A 180 3.16 29.35 -20.37
N SER A 181 2.17 28.73 -21.01
CA SER A 181 1.61 29.17 -22.30
C SER A 181 0.68 30.35 -22.21
N ASP A 182 -0.08 30.50 -21.12
CA ASP A 182 -0.97 31.63 -20.91
C ASP A 182 -1.07 31.99 -19.43
N LYS A 183 -0.71 33.26 -19.10
CA LYS A 183 -0.82 33.80 -17.72
C LYS A 183 -2.26 33.78 -17.19
N ARG A 184 -3.28 33.71 -18.06
CA ARG A 184 -4.70 33.57 -17.70
C ARG A 184 -5.03 32.17 -17.14
N ASN A 185 -4.23 31.17 -17.48
CA ASN A 185 -4.37 29.82 -16.97
C ASN A 185 -3.83 29.64 -15.54
N CYS A 186 -3.19 30.66 -14.96
CA CYS A 186 -2.78 30.69 -13.55
C CYS A 186 -3.95 30.92 -12.58
N ASN A 187 -5.11 30.30 -12.86
CA ASN A 187 -6.23 30.30 -11.91
C ASN A 187 -5.86 29.45 -10.71
N TYR A 188 -6.15 29.96 -9.50
CA TYR A 188 -5.91 29.25 -8.24
C TYR A 188 -6.49 27.82 -8.22
N LEU A 189 -7.70 27.65 -8.75
CA LEU A 189 -8.35 26.34 -8.82
C LEU A 189 -7.59 25.36 -9.72
N TYR A 190 -7.09 25.82 -10.87
CA TYR A 190 -6.28 24.99 -11.75
C TYR A 190 -4.96 24.60 -11.10
N PHE A 191 -4.29 25.55 -10.44
CA PHE A 191 -3.06 25.26 -9.69
C PHE A 191 -3.30 24.19 -8.61
N VAL A 192 -4.34 24.34 -7.79
CA VAL A 192 -4.68 23.38 -6.74
C VAL A 192 -5.01 22.01 -7.33
N PHE A 193 -5.77 21.96 -8.42
CA PHE A 193 -6.09 20.73 -9.11
C PHE A 193 -4.84 19.99 -9.58
N VAL A 194 -3.96 20.64 -10.33
CA VAL A 194 -2.72 20.02 -10.84
C VAL A 194 -1.82 19.60 -9.69
N PHE A 195 -1.71 20.42 -8.64
CA PHE A 195 -0.91 20.10 -7.46
C PHE A 195 -1.42 18.81 -6.76
N ILE A 196 -2.74 18.68 -6.56
CA ILE A 196 -3.34 17.47 -5.99
C ILE A 196 -3.07 16.26 -6.89
N MET A 197 -3.23 16.40 -8.20
CA MET A 197 -2.94 15.32 -9.15
C MET A 197 -1.48 14.87 -9.09
N LEU A 198 -0.54 15.81 -9.11
CA LEU A 198 0.89 15.51 -8.99
C LEU A 198 1.23 14.82 -7.66
N LEU A 199 0.63 15.24 -6.54
CA LEU A 199 0.81 14.55 -5.25
C LEU A 199 0.24 13.13 -5.26
N SER A 200 -0.95 12.94 -5.82
CA SER A 200 -1.58 11.62 -5.95
C SER A 200 -0.69 10.63 -6.72
N MET A 201 0.01 11.11 -7.74
CA MET A 201 0.91 10.32 -8.59
C MET A 201 2.14 9.77 -7.88
N PHE A 202 2.50 10.26 -6.70
CA PHE A 202 3.58 9.68 -5.89
C PHE A 202 3.19 8.35 -5.24
N THR A 203 1.91 8.13 -5.01
CA THR A 203 1.41 6.97 -4.27
C THR A 203 0.60 6.00 -5.11
N GLU A 204 0.15 6.42 -6.30
CA GLU A 204 -0.68 5.60 -7.19
C GLU A 204 -0.37 5.91 -8.66
N ASP A 205 -0.68 4.94 -9.52
CA ASP A 205 -0.61 5.07 -10.99
C ASP A 205 -1.88 5.79 -11.49
N THR A 206 -2.05 7.04 -11.06
CA THR A 206 -3.32 7.79 -11.11
C THR A 206 -3.88 7.89 -12.54
N ILE A 207 -3.04 8.15 -13.54
CA ILE A 207 -3.48 8.34 -14.94
C ILE A 207 -3.56 6.99 -15.71
N GLU A 208 -3.13 5.89 -15.13
CA GLU A 208 -3.30 4.57 -15.74
C GLU A 208 -4.66 3.94 -15.41
N THR A 209 -5.39 4.51 -14.45
CA THR A 209 -6.76 4.08 -14.14
C THR A 209 -7.77 4.84 -14.99
N GLN A 210 -8.85 4.17 -15.42
CA GLN A 210 -9.92 4.80 -16.20
C GLN A 210 -10.53 6.01 -15.46
N ILE A 211 -10.75 5.89 -14.16
CA ILE A 211 -11.28 6.97 -13.33
C ILE A 211 -10.31 8.13 -13.28
N GLY A 212 -9.03 7.87 -13.02
CA GLY A 212 -8.01 8.90 -12.91
C GLY A 212 -7.77 9.66 -14.21
N VAL A 213 -7.65 8.96 -15.34
CA VAL A 213 -7.46 9.62 -16.65
C VAL A 213 -8.69 10.43 -17.05
N THR A 214 -9.90 9.93 -16.78
CA THR A 214 -11.15 10.65 -17.10
C THR A 214 -11.27 11.92 -16.25
N LEU A 215 -11.02 11.82 -14.94
CA LEU A 215 -11.02 12.95 -14.02
C LEU A 215 -9.99 14.00 -14.43
N PHE A 216 -8.76 13.56 -14.71
CA PHE A 216 -7.70 14.46 -15.14
C PHE A 216 -8.05 15.15 -16.47
N ALA A 217 -8.44 14.40 -17.49
CA ALA A 217 -8.76 14.96 -18.81
C ALA A 217 -9.92 15.95 -18.73
N PHE A 218 -10.99 15.62 -18.00
CA PHE A 218 -12.15 16.51 -17.87
C PHE A 218 -11.80 17.78 -17.12
N PHE A 219 -11.27 17.71 -15.90
CA PHE A 219 -10.99 18.90 -15.10
C PHE A 219 -9.83 19.73 -15.66
N ASN A 220 -8.81 19.10 -16.23
CA ASN A 220 -7.73 19.82 -16.90
C ASN A 220 -8.28 20.66 -18.05
N SER A 221 -9.07 20.07 -18.93
CA SER A 221 -9.68 20.79 -20.05
C SER A 221 -10.68 21.86 -19.59
N PHE A 222 -11.57 21.50 -18.66
CA PHE A 222 -12.57 22.41 -18.14
C PHE A 222 -11.95 23.65 -17.49
N LEU A 223 -10.98 23.48 -16.59
CA LEU A 223 -10.36 24.58 -15.85
C LEU A 223 -9.48 25.46 -16.75
N VAL A 224 -8.81 24.87 -17.75
CA VAL A 224 -8.02 25.65 -18.71
C VAL A 224 -8.91 26.50 -19.62
N PHE A 225 -10.01 25.93 -20.17
CA PHE A 225 -10.85 26.62 -21.14
C PHE A 225 -11.94 27.48 -20.51
N ALA A 226 -12.49 27.12 -19.34
CA ALA A 226 -13.50 27.93 -18.64
C ALA A 226 -12.94 29.30 -18.25
N SER A 227 -11.70 29.37 -17.80
CA SER A 227 -11.03 30.63 -17.47
C SER A 227 -10.88 31.59 -18.67
N SER A 228 -10.93 31.05 -19.89
CA SER A 228 -10.84 31.85 -21.12
C SER A 228 -12.13 32.56 -21.50
N THR A 229 -13.26 32.09 -21.01
CA THR A 229 -14.62 32.53 -21.43
C THR A 229 -15.09 33.80 -20.66
N GLU A 230 -14.68 33.95 -19.39
CA GLU A 230 -15.08 35.12 -18.57
C GLU A 230 -14.55 36.46 -19.10
N LEU A 231 -13.42 36.47 -19.81
CA LEU A 231 -12.79 37.67 -20.32
C LEU A 231 -13.35 38.13 -21.68
N VAL A 232 -14.18 37.33 -22.34
CA VAL A 232 -14.86 37.75 -23.60
C VAL A 232 -16.16 38.48 -23.28
N SER A 233 -16.73 38.29 -22.08
CA SER A 233 -17.97 38.98 -21.67
C SER A 233 -17.76 40.37 -21.07
N GLU A 234 -16.53 40.75 -20.75
CA GLU A 234 -16.17 42.09 -20.18
C GLU A 234 -15.60 43.10 -21.23
N LYS A 235 -15.63 42.75 -22.50
CA LYS A 235 -15.32 43.65 -23.63
C LYS A 235 -16.56 43.96 -24.46
#